data_7d6ce64dc826493a737d245908c319eb
#
_entry.id   7d6ce64dc826493a737d245908c319eb
#
_cell.length_a   1.000
_cell.length_b   1.000
_cell.length_c   1.000
_cell.angle_alpha   90.00
_cell.angle_beta   90.00
_cell.angle_gamma   90.00
#
_symmetry.space_group_name_H-M   'P 1'
#
loop_
_entity.id
_entity.type
_entity.pdbx_description
1 polymer ?
#
loop_
_entity_poly.entity_id
_entity_poly.type
_entity_poly.pdbx_seq_one_letter_code
_entity_poly.pdbx_strand_id
1 'polypeptide(L)'
;FTMSITLNGQLLLCLLAEGLMHIEGLRLIQVNTDGLTVRVPRQNKWLVDLARAGWQSRTGLNLEEAIYKTMMIRDVNNYIAQYEDGNVKRKGAYEYDMDWHQNAGGLVIAKVAEKVLTEDAPIRETLHNWPDIMDFMLRTKVPRSSHLAIERDGVTSQLQNITRYYIAEGGGRLFKWMPPLAKNPGQWRKIGVESGWGVHPCNDIKDAGKLPVDFDYYIREVEKLCLGLA
;
A
#
# COMPACT_ATOMS: atom_id res chain seq x y z
N PHE A 1 -4.43 -10.92 -29.28
CA PHE A 1 -5.32 -9.74 -29.38
C PHE A 1 -5.11 -8.80 -28.19
N THR A 2 -5.20 -9.25 -26.95
CA THR A 2 -5.04 -8.42 -25.75
C THR A 2 -3.65 -7.77 -25.64
N MET A 3 -2.59 -8.53 -25.92
CA MET A 3 -1.20 -8.03 -25.87
C MET A 3 -0.96 -6.91 -26.91
N SER A 4 -1.57 -7.01 -28.09
CA SER A 4 -1.48 -5.98 -29.13
C SER A 4 -2.14 -4.67 -28.70
N ILE A 5 -3.29 -4.72 -28.01
CA ILE A 5 -3.96 -3.51 -27.50
C ILE A 5 -3.10 -2.81 -26.47
N THR A 6 -2.57 -3.57 -25.50
CA THR A 6 -1.70 -3.01 -24.45
C THR A 6 -0.43 -2.38 -25.02
N LEU A 7 0.24 -3.06 -25.95
CA LEU A 7 1.44 -2.56 -26.57
C LEU A 7 1.18 -1.27 -27.37
N ASN A 8 0.10 -1.26 -28.16
CA ASN A 8 -0.25 -0.05 -28.93
C ASN A 8 -0.59 1.13 -28.00
N GLY A 9 -1.30 0.90 -26.89
CA GLY A 9 -1.58 1.92 -25.88
C GLY A 9 -0.29 2.50 -25.31
N GLN A 10 0.66 1.66 -24.94
CA GLN A 10 1.96 2.10 -24.41
C GLN A 10 2.76 2.89 -25.46
N LEU A 11 2.80 2.46 -26.72
CA LEU A 11 3.49 3.20 -27.78
C LEU A 11 2.86 4.57 -28.03
N LEU A 12 1.52 4.67 -27.97
CA LEU A 12 0.83 5.95 -28.10
C LEU A 12 1.15 6.89 -26.94
N LEU A 13 1.26 6.39 -25.71
CA LEU A 13 1.68 7.18 -24.56
C LEU A 13 3.16 7.61 -24.68
N CYS A 14 4.04 6.76 -25.20
CA CYS A 14 5.43 7.16 -25.50
C CYS A 14 5.47 8.32 -26.50
N LEU A 15 4.65 8.26 -27.55
CA LEU A 15 4.54 9.35 -28.54
C LEU A 15 4.07 10.68 -27.88
N LEU A 16 3.14 10.61 -26.94
CA LEU A 16 2.72 11.78 -26.17
C LEU A 16 3.87 12.30 -25.29
N ALA A 17 4.57 11.41 -24.59
CA ALA A 17 5.69 11.76 -23.73
C ALA A 17 6.81 12.46 -24.53
N GLU A 18 7.19 11.93 -25.70
CA GLU A 18 8.16 12.54 -26.59
C GLU A 18 7.74 13.96 -27.00
N GLY A 19 6.48 14.15 -27.38
CA GLY A 19 5.95 15.48 -27.73
C GLY A 19 6.00 16.47 -26.57
N LEU A 20 5.73 16.01 -25.36
CA LEU A 20 5.75 16.82 -24.14
C LEU A 20 7.17 17.21 -23.71
N MET A 21 8.17 16.35 -23.92
CA MET A 21 9.55 16.60 -23.51
C MET A 21 10.21 17.80 -24.21
N HIS A 22 9.64 18.30 -25.31
CA HIS A 22 10.09 19.51 -25.98
C HIS A 22 9.62 20.80 -25.29
N ILE A 23 8.73 20.71 -24.30
CA ILE A 23 8.24 21.89 -23.57
C ILE A 23 9.27 22.32 -22.54
N GLU A 24 9.70 23.58 -22.61
CA GLU A 24 10.69 24.12 -21.68
C GLU A 24 10.25 24.03 -20.22
N GLY A 25 11.13 23.50 -19.36
CA GLY A 25 10.89 23.32 -17.93
C GLY A 25 9.94 22.18 -17.57
N LEU A 26 9.44 21.42 -18.55
CA LEU A 26 8.66 20.22 -18.27
C LEU A 26 9.59 19.09 -17.77
N ARG A 27 9.10 18.37 -16.77
CA ARG A 27 9.72 17.13 -16.28
C ARG A 27 8.71 16.01 -16.32
N LEU A 28 9.05 14.90 -16.92
CA LEU A 28 8.30 13.67 -16.87
C LEU A 28 8.55 13.03 -15.50
N ILE A 29 7.49 12.86 -14.72
CA ILE A 29 7.57 12.35 -13.33
C ILE A 29 7.33 10.84 -13.30
N GLN A 30 6.29 10.39 -14.01
CA GLN A 30 5.89 8.98 -14.01
C GLN A 30 5.24 8.62 -15.35
N VAL A 31 5.51 7.41 -15.83
CA VAL A 31 4.79 6.78 -16.95
C VAL A 31 4.38 5.38 -16.51
N ASN A 32 3.12 5.04 -16.70
CA ASN A 32 2.61 3.70 -16.47
C ASN A 32 1.86 3.21 -17.72
N THR A 33 1.10 2.11 -17.62
CA THR A 33 0.47 1.46 -18.78
C THR A 33 -0.61 2.29 -19.47
N ASP A 34 -1.24 3.22 -18.75
CA ASP A 34 -2.46 3.93 -19.14
C ASP A 34 -2.40 5.45 -18.92
N GLY A 35 -1.27 5.96 -18.44
CA GLY A 35 -1.12 7.38 -18.18
C GLY A 35 0.30 7.85 -17.96
N LEU A 36 0.49 9.15 -17.99
CA LEU A 36 1.74 9.82 -17.64
C LEU A 36 1.47 11.01 -16.73
N THR A 37 2.43 11.30 -15.86
CA THR A 37 2.40 12.45 -14.98
C THR A 37 3.58 13.35 -15.30
N VAL A 38 3.30 14.64 -15.49
CA VAL A 38 4.32 15.66 -15.79
C VAL A 38 4.26 16.78 -14.77
N ARG A 39 5.40 17.38 -14.51
CA ARG A 39 5.51 18.67 -13.84
C ARG A 39 5.90 19.72 -14.86
N VAL A 40 5.15 20.80 -14.97
CA VAL A 40 5.41 21.88 -15.92
C VAL A 40 5.22 23.25 -15.24
N PRO A 41 6.01 24.27 -15.60
CA PRO A 41 5.76 25.64 -15.16
C PRO A 41 4.35 26.10 -15.57
N ARG A 42 3.61 26.76 -14.65
CA ARG A 42 2.22 27.19 -14.91
C ARG A 42 2.05 27.99 -16.20
N GLN A 43 3.01 28.82 -16.53
CA GLN A 43 3.03 29.61 -17.77
C GLN A 43 3.08 28.76 -19.05
N ASN A 44 3.59 27.53 -18.97
CA ASN A 44 3.72 26.61 -20.10
C ASN A 44 2.63 25.53 -20.13
N LYS A 45 1.65 25.57 -19.21
CA LYS A 45 0.55 24.58 -19.17
C LYS A 45 -0.22 24.51 -20.49
N TRP A 46 -0.45 25.65 -21.13
CA TRP A 46 -1.16 25.70 -22.42
C TRP A 46 -0.47 24.87 -23.53
N LEU A 47 0.85 24.72 -23.48
CA LEU A 47 1.59 23.86 -24.42
C LEU A 47 1.28 22.38 -24.18
N VAL A 48 1.10 21.97 -22.92
CA VAL A 48 0.63 20.62 -22.55
C VAL A 48 -0.75 20.37 -23.10
N ASP A 49 -1.66 21.34 -22.94
CA ASP A 49 -3.02 21.26 -23.46
C ASP A 49 -3.06 21.15 -24.99
N LEU A 50 -2.20 21.90 -25.66
CA LEU A 50 -2.05 21.83 -27.13
C LEU A 50 -1.50 20.46 -27.58
N ALA A 51 -0.47 19.94 -26.91
CA ALA A 51 0.10 18.64 -27.21
C ALA A 51 -0.92 17.51 -26.98
N ARG A 52 -1.68 17.58 -25.88
CA ARG A 52 -2.78 16.65 -25.59
C ARG A 52 -3.85 16.68 -26.68
N ALA A 53 -4.34 17.87 -27.03
CA ALA A 53 -5.36 18.03 -28.07
C ALA A 53 -4.89 17.48 -29.43
N GLY A 54 -3.65 17.76 -29.80
CA GLY A 54 -3.03 17.23 -31.03
C GLY A 54 -2.88 15.71 -31.01
N TRP A 55 -2.55 15.12 -29.87
CA TRP A 55 -2.46 13.68 -29.68
C TRP A 55 -3.84 13.02 -29.78
N GLN A 56 -4.85 13.56 -29.06
CA GLN A 56 -6.25 13.08 -29.13
C GLN A 56 -6.81 13.11 -30.54
N SER A 57 -6.56 14.20 -31.28
CA SER A 57 -7.00 14.31 -32.67
C SER A 57 -6.37 13.27 -33.59
N ARG A 58 -5.11 12.91 -33.38
CA ARG A 58 -4.40 11.91 -34.19
C ARG A 58 -4.76 10.47 -33.83
N THR A 59 -5.02 10.19 -32.57
CA THR A 59 -5.25 8.83 -32.08
C THR A 59 -6.73 8.45 -32.01
N GLY A 60 -7.62 9.43 -31.95
CA GLY A 60 -9.05 9.21 -31.68
C GLY A 60 -9.35 8.79 -30.24
N LEU A 61 -8.36 8.82 -29.34
CA LEU A 61 -8.50 8.48 -27.93
C LEU A 61 -8.64 9.76 -27.08
N ASN A 62 -9.36 9.66 -25.97
CA ASN A 62 -9.50 10.74 -25.01
C ASN A 62 -8.58 10.52 -23.81
N LEU A 63 -7.96 11.59 -23.32
CA LEU A 63 -7.16 11.63 -22.10
C LEU A 63 -7.91 12.41 -21.02
N GLU A 64 -8.08 11.79 -19.87
CA GLU A 64 -8.50 12.49 -18.66
C GLU A 64 -7.34 13.24 -18.05
N GLU A 65 -7.58 14.41 -17.53
CA GLU A 65 -6.58 15.23 -16.84
C GLU A 65 -6.89 15.30 -15.35
N ALA A 66 -5.85 15.09 -14.55
CA ALA A 66 -5.89 15.30 -13.11
C ALA A 66 -4.76 16.27 -12.73
N ILE A 67 -5.10 17.34 -12.00
CA ILE A 67 -4.11 18.34 -11.53
C ILE A 67 -3.85 18.11 -10.06
N TYR A 68 -2.60 17.83 -9.73
CA TYR A 68 -2.15 17.60 -8.36
C TYR A 68 -1.36 18.82 -7.85
N LYS A 69 -1.63 19.19 -6.60
CA LYS A 69 -0.85 20.16 -5.84
C LYS A 69 0.50 19.56 -5.45
N THR A 70 0.46 18.31 -4.97
CA THR A 70 1.64 17.58 -4.51
C THR A 70 1.49 16.11 -4.85
N MET A 71 2.60 15.45 -5.16
CA MET A 71 2.64 14.01 -5.39
C MET A 71 3.88 13.44 -4.71
N MET A 72 3.68 12.47 -3.82
CA MET A 72 4.71 11.73 -3.10
C MET A 72 4.74 10.32 -3.66
N ILE A 73 5.82 9.98 -4.35
CA ILE A 73 5.95 8.75 -5.12
C ILE A 73 6.99 7.87 -4.45
N ARG A 74 6.59 6.68 -4.02
CA ARG A 74 7.51 5.63 -3.62
C ARG A 74 7.95 4.80 -4.83
N ASP A 75 7.01 4.41 -5.66
CA ASP A 75 7.21 3.75 -6.95
C ASP A 75 5.95 3.92 -7.81
N VAL A 76 5.97 3.39 -9.04
CA VAL A 76 4.88 3.53 -10.03
C VAL A 76 3.51 3.09 -9.51
N ASN A 77 3.47 2.10 -8.61
CA ASN A 77 2.25 1.51 -8.08
C ASN A 77 1.94 1.96 -6.65
N ASN A 78 2.82 2.71 -6.01
CA ASN A 78 2.69 3.13 -4.62
C ASN A 78 2.96 4.63 -4.50
N TYR A 79 1.89 5.44 -4.43
CA TYR A 79 1.99 6.90 -4.30
C TYR A 79 0.76 7.50 -3.62
N ILE A 80 0.95 8.71 -3.08
CA ILE A 80 -0.11 9.62 -2.66
C ILE A 80 -0.04 10.88 -3.53
N ALA A 81 -1.19 11.33 -4.03
CA ALA A 81 -1.29 12.59 -4.76
C ALA A 81 -2.41 13.43 -4.17
N GLN A 82 -2.10 14.65 -3.77
CA GLN A 82 -3.05 15.60 -3.24
C GLN A 82 -3.51 16.55 -4.35
N TYR A 83 -4.83 16.64 -4.54
CA TYR A 83 -5.45 17.59 -5.45
C TYR A 83 -5.43 19.02 -4.89
N GLU A 84 -5.71 20.02 -5.73
CA GLU A 84 -5.78 21.42 -5.30
C GLU A 84 -6.94 21.69 -4.31
N ASP A 85 -8.00 20.91 -4.37
CA ASP A 85 -9.17 20.96 -3.47
C ASP A 85 -8.94 20.26 -2.11
N GLY A 86 -7.76 19.69 -1.89
CA GLY A 86 -7.40 18.98 -0.67
C GLY A 86 -7.75 17.48 -0.67
N ASN A 87 -8.49 16.99 -1.66
CA ASN A 87 -8.73 15.55 -1.80
C ASN A 87 -7.42 14.80 -2.06
N VAL A 88 -7.39 13.53 -1.66
CA VAL A 88 -6.18 12.69 -1.77
C VAL A 88 -6.48 11.46 -2.60
N LYS A 89 -5.68 11.25 -3.64
CA LYS A 89 -5.64 10.00 -4.40
C LYS A 89 -4.57 9.10 -3.79
N ARG A 90 -4.96 7.87 -3.46
CA ARG A 90 -4.10 6.83 -2.89
C ARG A 90 -3.90 5.72 -3.88
N LYS A 91 -2.69 5.15 -3.90
CA LYS A 91 -2.39 4.00 -4.75
C LYS A 91 -1.50 3.00 -4.02
N GLY A 92 -1.85 1.72 -4.17
CA GLY A 92 -1.07 0.59 -3.65
C GLY A 92 -1.00 0.56 -2.12
N ALA A 93 0.21 0.59 -1.58
CA ALA A 93 0.44 0.50 -0.12
C ALA A 93 -0.20 1.62 0.71
N TYR A 94 -0.65 2.69 0.07
CA TYR A 94 -1.35 3.81 0.74
C TYR A 94 -2.87 3.68 0.68
N GLU A 95 -3.41 2.68 -0.01
CA GLU A 95 -4.86 2.45 -0.09
C GLU A 95 -5.37 1.87 1.23
N TYR A 96 -6.45 2.44 1.76
CA TYR A 96 -7.14 1.94 2.96
C TYR A 96 -8.67 2.00 2.84
N ASP A 97 -9.19 2.56 1.75
CA ASP A 97 -10.63 2.62 1.44
C ASP A 97 -11.04 1.31 0.77
N MET A 98 -10.95 0.21 1.50
CA MET A 98 -11.31 -1.12 1.00
C MET A 98 -12.21 -1.84 1.99
N ASP A 99 -12.99 -2.78 1.49
CA ASP A 99 -13.84 -3.60 2.33
C ASP A 99 -13.02 -4.37 3.37
N TRP A 100 -13.58 -4.50 4.56
CA TRP A 100 -12.95 -5.17 5.69
C TRP A 100 -12.37 -6.55 5.36
N HIS A 101 -13.06 -7.32 4.52
CA HIS A 101 -12.60 -8.65 4.12
C HIS A 101 -11.39 -8.63 3.16
N GLN A 102 -11.14 -7.52 2.48
CA GLN A 102 -10.01 -7.34 1.57
C GLN A 102 -8.75 -6.87 2.31
N ASN A 103 -8.94 -6.20 3.45
CA ASN A 103 -7.83 -5.71 4.25
C ASN A 103 -7.01 -6.87 4.86
N ALA A 104 -5.74 -6.94 4.50
CA ALA A 104 -4.77 -7.89 5.05
C ALA A 104 -3.72 -7.23 5.96
N GLY A 105 -3.55 -5.91 5.87
CA GLY A 105 -2.60 -5.13 6.65
C GLY A 105 -3.28 -4.20 7.66
N GLY A 106 -2.52 -3.69 8.63
CA GLY A 106 -3.00 -2.68 9.57
C GLY A 106 -3.29 -1.36 8.84
N LEU A 107 -4.55 -0.97 8.75
CA LEU A 107 -4.97 0.26 8.07
C LEU A 107 -4.36 1.52 8.69
N VAL A 108 -4.07 1.46 10.00
CA VAL A 108 -3.42 2.57 10.72
C VAL A 108 -2.10 2.98 10.08
N ILE A 109 -1.37 2.04 9.49
CA ILE A 109 -0.07 2.32 8.84
C ILE A 109 -0.26 3.27 7.65
N ALA A 110 -1.19 2.95 6.75
CA ALA A 110 -1.47 3.79 5.58
C ALA A 110 -2.12 5.12 5.97
N LYS A 111 -3.06 5.10 6.92
CA LYS A 111 -3.76 6.30 7.41
C LYS A 111 -2.82 7.28 8.12
N VAL A 112 -1.89 6.78 8.94
CA VAL A 112 -0.90 7.62 9.61
C VAL A 112 0.16 8.10 8.63
N ALA A 113 0.61 7.25 7.71
CA ALA A 113 1.55 7.68 6.66
C ALA A 113 0.97 8.84 5.83
N GLU A 114 -0.31 8.81 5.48
CA GLU A 114 -0.96 9.94 4.81
C GLU A 114 -0.90 11.22 5.64
N LYS A 115 -1.26 11.17 6.94
CA LYS A 115 -1.19 12.36 7.81
C LYS A 115 0.24 12.90 7.93
N VAL A 116 1.23 12.02 8.01
CA VAL A 116 2.64 12.43 8.01
C VAL A 116 3.01 13.16 6.72
N LEU A 117 2.61 12.61 5.58
CA LEU A 117 3.01 13.11 4.26
C LEU A 117 2.25 14.38 3.83
N THR A 118 0.98 14.54 4.28
CA THR A 118 0.13 15.65 3.85
C THR A 118 0.02 16.77 4.88
N GLU A 119 0.24 16.47 6.17
CA GLU A 119 -0.01 17.36 7.31
C GLU A 119 1.23 17.53 8.21
N ASP A 120 2.36 16.87 7.89
CA ASP A 120 3.57 16.83 8.74
C ASP A 120 3.30 16.30 10.17
N ALA A 121 2.31 15.41 10.33
CA ALA A 121 1.90 14.88 11.63
C ALA A 121 3.00 14.01 12.26
N PRO A 122 3.29 14.14 13.57
CA PRO A 122 4.29 13.32 14.24
C PRO A 122 3.80 11.87 14.38
N ILE A 123 4.58 10.91 13.85
CA ILE A 123 4.20 9.49 13.76
C ILE A 123 3.80 8.93 15.13
N ARG A 124 4.69 9.06 16.12
CA ARG A 124 4.50 8.47 17.45
C ARG A 124 3.25 9.00 18.14
N GLU A 125 3.07 10.30 18.16
CA GLU A 125 1.92 10.94 18.80
C GLU A 125 0.61 10.57 18.09
N THR A 126 0.62 10.57 16.76
CA THR A 126 -0.55 10.21 15.93
C THR A 126 -0.98 8.77 16.20
N LEU A 127 -0.04 7.83 16.28
CA LEU A 127 -0.34 6.42 16.58
C LEU A 127 -0.87 6.23 18.00
N HIS A 128 -0.27 6.87 19.01
CA HIS A 128 -0.70 6.72 20.42
C HIS A 128 -2.11 7.29 20.66
N ASN A 129 -2.48 8.34 19.90
CA ASN A 129 -3.79 8.98 19.98
C ASN A 129 -4.81 8.39 18.98
N TRP A 130 -4.47 7.29 18.28
CA TRP A 130 -5.36 6.71 17.29
C TRP A 130 -6.61 6.10 17.93
N PRO A 131 -7.83 6.50 17.51
CA PRO A 131 -9.06 6.17 18.25
C PRO A 131 -9.54 4.75 18.06
N ASP A 132 -9.21 4.11 16.94
CA ASP A 132 -9.77 2.82 16.57
C ASP A 132 -8.72 1.70 16.57
N ILE A 133 -8.81 0.81 17.56
CA ILE A 133 -7.92 -0.35 17.64
C ILE A 133 -8.09 -1.31 16.45
N MET A 134 -9.24 -1.28 15.77
CA MET A 134 -9.47 -2.14 14.62
C MET A 134 -8.56 -1.78 13.42
N ASP A 135 -8.11 -0.55 13.34
CA ASP A 135 -7.14 -0.13 12.30
C ASP A 135 -5.75 -0.75 12.49
N PHE A 136 -5.43 -1.21 13.72
CA PHE A 136 -4.18 -1.94 13.99
C PHE A 136 -4.23 -3.42 13.59
N MET A 137 -5.40 -3.94 13.22
CA MET A 137 -5.56 -5.35 12.93
C MET A 137 -4.88 -5.75 11.62
N LEU A 138 -4.02 -6.74 11.74
CA LEU A 138 -3.43 -7.49 10.64
C LEU A 138 -4.25 -8.76 10.38
N ARG A 139 -4.06 -9.38 9.23
CA ARG A 139 -4.71 -10.64 8.89
C ARG A 139 -3.74 -11.57 8.18
N THR A 140 -3.68 -12.80 8.62
CA THR A 140 -3.00 -13.86 7.89
C THR A 140 -3.97 -14.97 7.51
N LYS A 141 -3.69 -15.64 6.39
CA LYS A 141 -4.47 -16.76 5.86
C LYS A 141 -3.54 -17.87 5.45
N VAL A 142 -3.91 -19.11 5.75
CA VAL A 142 -3.25 -20.31 5.25
C VAL A 142 -4.23 -21.19 4.49
N PRO A 143 -3.76 -22.01 3.50
CA PRO A 143 -4.60 -22.99 2.81
C PRO A 143 -5.14 -24.06 3.77
N ARG A 144 -6.17 -24.80 3.33
CA ARG A 144 -6.79 -25.87 4.14
C ARG A 144 -5.84 -27.00 4.52
N SER A 145 -4.79 -27.25 3.73
CA SER A 145 -3.73 -28.22 4.01
C SER A 145 -2.73 -27.78 5.08
N SER A 146 -2.87 -26.57 5.58
CA SER A 146 -1.98 -25.90 6.54
C SER A 146 -2.75 -25.46 7.76
N HIS A 147 -2.08 -25.05 8.82
CA HIS A 147 -2.70 -24.45 9.98
C HIS A 147 -1.86 -23.32 10.57
N LEU A 148 -2.53 -22.45 11.31
CA LEU A 148 -1.92 -21.41 12.11
C LEU A 148 -1.83 -21.87 13.56
N ALA A 149 -0.77 -21.52 14.24
CA ALA A 149 -0.61 -21.75 15.67
C ALA A 149 0.11 -20.57 16.32
N ILE A 150 -0.24 -20.31 17.56
CA ILE A 150 0.43 -19.35 18.43
C ILE A 150 1.12 -20.08 19.57
N GLU A 151 2.34 -19.66 19.88
CA GLU A 151 3.10 -20.14 21.03
C GLU A 151 3.28 -19.01 22.02
N ARG A 152 2.82 -19.23 23.24
CA ARG A 152 2.95 -18.31 24.37
C ARG A 152 3.25 -19.08 25.64
N ASP A 153 4.23 -18.65 26.40
CA ASP A 153 4.63 -19.25 27.69
C ASP A 153 4.89 -20.78 27.57
N GLY A 154 5.49 -21.23 26.45
CA GLY A 154 5.75 -22.64 26.18
C GLY A 154 4.54 -23.47 25.73
N VAL A 155 3.36 -22.86 25.69
CA VAL A 155 2.13 -23.52 25.23
C VAL A 155 1.84 -23.13 23.77
N THR A 156 1.59 -24.15 22.93
CA THR A 156 1.20 -23.97 21.53
C THR A 156 -0.30 -24.21 21.40
N SER A 157 -1.02 -23.23 20.85
CA SER A 157 -2.46 -23.32 20.56
C SER A 157 -2.72 -23.16 19.08
N GLN A 158 -3.56 -24.03 18.52
CA GLN A 158 -3.97 -23.90 17.11
C GLN A 158 -4.99 -22.77 16.96
N LEU A 159 -4.86 -22.03 15.86
CA LEU A 159 -5.75 -20.93 15.48
C LEU A 159 -6.54 -21.28 14.22
N GLN A 160 -7.55 -20.46 13.92
CA GLN A 160 -8.28 -20.55 12.66
C GLN A 160 -7.38 -20.30 11.47
N ASN A 161 -7.64 -20.92 10.33
CA ASN A 161 -6.86 -20.75 9.09
C ASN A 161 -6.90 -19.32 8.53
N ILE A 162 -7.84 -18.52 8.95
CA ILE A 162 -7.89 -17.07 8.75
C ILE A 162 -7.92 -16.46 10.13
N THR A 163 -6.87 -15.75 10.50
CA THR A 163 -6.76 -15.13 11.83
C THR A 163 -6.44 -13.65 11.66
N ARG A 164 -7.23 -12.83 12.34
CA ARG A 164 -6.92 -11.43 12.60
C ARG A 164 -6.16 -11.32 13.91
N TYR A 165 -5.26 -10.39 13.95
CA TYR A 165 -4.40 -10.15 15.11
C TYR A 165 -3.84 -8.73 15.06
N TYR A 166 -3.33 -8.27 16.18
CA TYR A 166 -2.48 -7.08 16.22
C TYR A 166 -1.16 -7.38 16.93
N ILE A 167 -0.18 -6.54 16.70
CA ILE A 167 1.11 -6.64 17.37
C ILE A 167 0.96 -6.05 18.77
N ALA A 168 1.30 -6.84 19.77
CA ALA A 168 1.02 -6.53 21.17
C ALA A 168 2.21 -6.82 22.07
N GLU A 169 2.41 -5.96 23.05
CA GLU A 169 3.35 -6.22 24.14
C GLU A 169 2.92 -7.47 24.93
N GLY A 170 3.88 -8.38 25.16
CA GLY A 170 3.59 -9.66 25.80
C GLY A 170 2.75 -10.62 24.98
N GLY A 171 2.59 -10.39 23.68
CA GLY A 171 1.96 -11.29 22.74
C GLY A 171 2.74 -12.59 22.49
N GLY A 172 2.09 -13.58 21.91
CA GLY A 172 2.69 -14.86 21.55
C GLY A 172 3.41 -14.84 20.20
N ARG A 173 4.15 -15.87 19.89
CA ARG A 173 4.77 -16.08 18.57
C ARG A 173 3.82 -16.78 17.63
N LEU A 174 3.48 -16.16 16.49
CA LEU A 174 2.59 -16.71 15.48
C LEU A 174 3.37 -17.51 14.42
N PHE A 175 2.87 -18.68 14.07
CA PHE A 175 3.50 -19.57 13.09
C PHE A 175 2.49 -20.12 12.09
N LYS A 176 2.98 -20.29 10.84
CA LYS A 176 2.33 -21.10 9.80
C LYS A 176 2.98 -22.49 9.78
N TRP A 177 2.18 -23.52 9.90
CA TRP A 177 2.61 -24.89 9.68
C TRP A 177 2.17 -25.31 8.27
N MET A 178 3.15 -25.45 7.39
CA MET A 178 2.95 -25.79 5.99
C MET A 178 3.26 -27.26 5.75
N PRO A 179 2.50 -27.95 4.87
CA PRO A 179 2.75 -29.36 4.59
C PRO A 179 4.14 -29.60 4.02
N PRO A 180 4.63 -30.85 4.09
CA PRO A 180 5.90 -31.24 3.50
C PRO A 180 5.98 -30.90 2.02
N LEU A 181 7.20 -30.57 1.56
CA LEU A 181 7.48 -30.45 0.14
C LEU A 181 7.78 -31.82 -0.46
N ALA A 182 7.54 -31.96 -1.76
CA ALA A 182 7.85 -33.20 -2.49
C ALA A 182 9.32 -33.69 -2.30
N LYS A 183 10.25 -32.74 -2.08
CA LYS A 183 11.68 -33.04 -1.83
C LYS A 183 11.97 -33.56 -0.43
N ASN A 184 11.10 -33.29 0.56
CA ASN A 184 11.23 -33.72 1.96
C ASN A 184 9.86 -34.22 2.48
N PRO A 185 9.40 -35.38 2.01
CA PRO A 185 8.15 -35.98 2.43
C PRO A 185 8.18 -36.32 3.93
N GLY A 186 7.10 -35.92 4.63
CA GLY A 186 6.98 -36.18 6.07
C GLY A 186 7.39 -35.02 6.98
N GLN A 187 8.13 -34.02 6.52
CA GLN A 187 8.59 -32.92 7.35
C GLN A 187 7.71 -31.68 7.19
N TRP A 188 6.93 -31.36 8.21
CA TRP A 188 6.18 -30.10 8.30
C TRP A 188 7.13 -28.92 8.49
N ARG A 189 6.82 -27.80 7.83
CA ARG A 189 7.62 -26.57 7.89
C ARG A 189 6.95 -25.55 8.81
N LYS A 190 7.65 -25.21 9.89
CA LYS A 190 7.26 -24.13 10.81
C LYS A 190 7.82 -22.81 10.29
N ILE A 191 6.96 -21.86 9.94
CA ILE A 191 7.33 -20.55 9.38
C ILE A 191 6.76 -19.46 10.28
N GLY A 192 7.63 -18.60 10.80
CA GLY A 192 7.20 -17.46 11.62
C GLY A 192 6.37 -16.45 10.82
N VAL A 193 5.38 -15.88 11.49
CA VAL A 193 4.61 -14.74 11.01
C VAL A 193 4.92 -13.59 11.95
N GLU A 194 5.22 -12.40 11.40
CA GLU A 194 5.69 -11.24 12.17
C GLU A 194 6.88 -11.60 13.09
N SER A 195 7.90 -12.22 12.52
CA SER A 195 9.05 -12.71 13.28
C SER A 195 9.75 -11.59 14.05
N GLY A 196 9.93 -11.81 15.36
CA GLY A 196 10.51 -10.82 16.27
C GLY A 196 9.48 -9.98 17.03
N TRP A 197 8.18 -10.13 16.72
CA TRP A 197 7.11 -9.39 17.36
C TRP A 197 6.12 -10.29 18.09
N GLY A 198 5.56 -9.79 19.21
CA GLY A 198 4.49 -10.44 19.92
C GLY A 198 3.14 -10.23 19.21
N VAL A 199 2.36 -11.27 19.07
CA VAL A 199 1.06 -11.25 18.40
C VAL A 199 -0.06 -11.55 19.38
N HIS A 200 -1.13 -10.78 19.32
CA HIS A 200 -2.39 -11.10 20.01
C HIS A 200 -3.48 -11.43 19.00
N PRO A 201 -3.97 -12.69 18.92
CA PRO A 201 -5.08 -13.07 18.05
C PRO A 201 -6.38 -12.36 18.45
N CYS A 202 -7.11 -11.88 17.43
CA CYS A 202 -8.34 -11.12 17.63
C CYS A 202 -9.37 -11.47 16.55
N ASN A 203 -9.87 -12.70 16.56
CA ASN A 203 -10.97 -13.12 15.68
C ASN A 203 -12.35 -12.77 16.27
N ASP A 204 -12.44 -12.59 17.58
CA ASP A 204 -13.59 -12.01 18.27
C ASP A 204 -13.25 -10.57 18.68
N ILE A 205 -14.15 -9.64 18.43
CA ILE A 205 -13.97 -8.22 18.81
C ILE A 205 -13.77 -8.04 20.32
N LYS A 206 -14.27 -8.97 21.13
CA LYS A 206 -14.05 -8.98 22.59
C LYS A 206 -12.60 -9.20 23.00
N ASP A 207 -11.77 -9.66 22.07
CA ASP A 207 -10.33 -9.85 22.28
C ASP A 207 -9.53 -8.58 21.94
N ALA A 208 -10.15 -7.60 21.31
CA ALA A 208 -9.52 -6.33 21.00
C ALA A 208 -9.17 -5.57 22.29
N GLY A 209 -7.94 -5.10 22.39
CA GLY A 209 -7.45 -4.32 23.53
C GLY A 209 -7.15 -5.12 24.80
N LYS A 210 -7.22 -6.46 24.79
CA LYS A 210 -6.81 -7.27 25.95
C LYS A 210 -5.33 -7.19 26.29
N LEU A 211 -4.49 -6.95 25.30
CA LEU A 211 -3.09 -6.64 25.49
C LEU A 211 -2.78 -5.24 24.94
N PRO A 212 -1.79 -4.54 25.49
CA PRO A 212 -1.35 -3.27 24.95
C PRO A 212 -0.82 -3.44 23.51
N VAL A 213 -1.09 -2.46 22.66
CA VAL A 213 -0.50 -2.41 21.31
C VAL A 213 1.00 -2.15 21.42
N ASP A 214 1.80 -2.92 20.73
CA ASP A 214 3.22 -2.64 20.56
C ASP A 214 3.39 -1.58 19.43
N PHE A 215 3.41 -0.33 19.84
CA PHE A 215 3.49 0.80 18.91
C PHE A 215 4.80 0.86 18.13
N ASP A 216 5.90 0.29 18.63
CA ASP A 216 7.18 0.34 17.94
C ASP A 216 7.15 -0.41 16.60
N TYR A 217 6.34 -1.48 16.50
CA TYR A 217 6.08 -2.14 15.21
C TYR A 217 5.43 -1.18 14.21
N TYR A 218 4.33 -0.54 14.61
CA TYR A 218 3.56 0.33 13.70
C TYR A 218 4.32 1.59 13.34
N ILE A 219 5.06 2.18 14.28
CA ILE A 219 5.97 3.31 14.01
C ILE A 219 6.95 2.92 12.91
N ARG A 220 7.62 1.77 13.06
CA ARG A 220 8.59 1.27 12.09
C ARG A 220 7.97 1.02 10.70
N GLU A 221 6.76 0.48 10.65
CA GLU A 221 6.07 0.23 9.38
C GLU A 221 5.62 1.54 8.72
N VAL A 222 5.16 2.54 9.48
CA VAL A 222 4.85 3.89 8.96
C VAL A 222 6.14 4.55 8.44
N GLU A 223 7.23 4.52 9.22
CA GLU A 223 8.53 5.04 8.78
C GLU A 223 8.99 4.42 7.46
N LYS A 224 8.90 3.08 7.32
CA LYS A 224 9.23 2.39 6.06
C LYS A 224 8.36 2.85 4.89
N LEU A 225 7.09 3.14 5.15
CA LEU A 225 6.18 3.60 4.11
C LEU A 225 6.47 5.06 3.71
N CYS A 226 6.93 5.89 4.65
CA CYS A 226 7.31 7.28 4.42
C CYS A 226 8.75 7.47 3.89
N LEU A 227 9.65 6.50 4.13
CA LEU A 227 11.04 6.55 3.68
C LEU A 227 11.15 6.28 2.17
N GLY A 228 12.04 7.00 1.49
CA GLY A 228 12.35 6.78 0.07
C GLY A 228 11.34 7.37 -0.90
N LEU A 229 10.55 8.35 -0.45
CA LEU A 229 9.70 9.15 -1.34
C LEU A 229 10.54 10.17 -2.11
N ALA A 230 10.33 10.23 -3.42
CA ALA A 230 10.94 11.22 -4.33
C ALA A 230 10.02 12.43 -4.51
#